data_3153ee846735fdd680d1888f1db8835b
#
_entry.id   3153ee846735fdd680d1888f1db8835b
#
_cell.length_a   1.000
_cell.length_b   1.000
_cell.length_c   1.000
_cell.angle_alpha   90.00
_cell.angle_beta   90.00
_cell.angle_gamma   90.00
#
_symmetry.space_group_name_H-M   'P 1'
#
loop_
_entity.id
_entity.type
_entity.pdbx_description
1 polymer ?
#
loop_
_entity_poly.entity_id
_entity_poly.type
_entity_poly.pdbx_seq_one_letter_code
_entity_poly.pdbx_strand_id
1 'polypeptide(L)'
;MTLDPARQGPYRFRIMLKFSQDGPTADKQMRAVIFYLTTFGYIDGDFDDAEKEFVRNYVRKLIQARVHDAVAESDQKLRTELVTKFTNHFHEVFEGIDRQVKDLFTEAVADGEAQDTFVHSKLKLRCFEIFKGFDASNQEQLMSTIDDLIHADGQVHPAELKFRGELAALLEADLGVELLEDESHRRTSAVGKDQKLIPNLENHPFFQQFEYHYTTDPTRLRQQIESDRKLIDRVITQLDEQRAAGAGKLIGKRNVAEFRGTEPFLDGHVHMVSPAPGREYELIVVGDLHGCYSCLKAVLMQSDFFAKVNKFVGDPEHSPEPKLVLLGDYIDRGMFSYQGVLRSAMQLFLRAPEHVYLLRGNHEYYIEHQGRVHGAVRPSEAMNTLKPHLSQEVFAHYMQLFDALPNMLFFERLLFVHGGIARDLLLKERYKDLSSLNDWDIRFQMMWSDPSSADVIPAALQEQSSRFPFGRLQSQAFLQRVGCHTLIRGHEKVDEGFRRVYDDANQLLITLFSAGGRDNKDIPPDSSYRSVTPMALTVKYKDGESQITPWKIDYLRYNSPDNNKFFESRPEIEHLPG
;
A
#
# COMPACT_ATOMS: atom_id res chain seq x y z
N MET A 1 -56.75 -12.52 -0.44
CA MET A 1 -56.17 -13.61 -1.21
C MET A 1 -55.17 -14.29 -0.31
N THR A 2 -55.53 -15.41 0.26
CA THR A 2 -54.73 -16.21 1.18
C THR A 2 -53.61 -16.87 0.39
N LEU A 3 -52.35 -16.57 0.72
CA LEU A 3 -51.16 -17.21 0.17
C LEU A 3 -51.07 -18.65 0.69
N ASP A 4 -50.94 -19.58 -0.24
CA ASP A 4 -50.82 -21.02 -0.04
C ASP A 4 -49.46 -21.35 0.61
N PRO A 5 -49.38 -21.97 1.81
CA PRO A 5 -48.14 -22.30 2.49
C PRO A 5 -47.33 -23.46 1.90
N ALA A 6 -47.75 -24.01 0.72
CA ALA A 6 -47.14 -25.20 0.13
C ALA A 6 -46.03 -24.92 -0.89
N ARG A 7 -45.51 -23.71 -1.04
CA ARG A 7 -44.38 -23.36 -1.94
C ARG A 7 -43.01 -23.18 -1.28
N GLN A 8 -42.82 -23.77 -0.14
CA GLN A 8 -41.45 -23.95 0.41
C GLN A 8 -40.87 -25.26 -0.14
N GLY A 9 -40.49 -25.26 -1.42
CA GLY A 9 -39.67 -26.32 -2.00
C GLY A 9 -38.18 -26.08 -1.71
N PRO A 10 -37.37 -27.15 -1.51
CA PRO A 10 -35.93 -26.98 -1.22
C PRO A 10 -35.26 -26.25 -2.38
N TYR A 11 -34.40 -25.27 -2.03
CA TYR A 11 -33.58 -24.48 -2.96
C TYR A 11 -32.98 -25.41 -4.03
N ARG A 12 -33.45 -25.32 -5.26
CA ARG A 12 -32.91 -26.06 -6.40
C ARG A 12 -31.66 -25.33 -6.89
N PHE A 13 -30.49 -25.60 -6.28
CA PHE A 13 -29.21 -25.24 -6.87
C PHE A 13 -29.05 -25.94 -8.23
N ARG A 14 -29.20 -25.18 -9.29
CA ARG A 14 -29.41 -25.75 -10.63
C ARG A 14 -28.15 -26.17 -11.37
N ILE A 15 -26.96 -25.73 -11.00
CA ILE A 15 -25.65 -26.13 -11.53
C ILE A 15 -24.61 -25.78 -10.46
N MET A 16 -23.59 -26.62 -10.20
CA MET A 16 -22.55 -26.29 -9.23
C MET A 16 -21.31 -25.74 -9.92
N LEU A 17 -20.65 -24.77 -9.28
CA LEU A 17 -19.36 -24.23 -9.72
C LEU A 17 -18.37 -25.35 -10.03
N LYS A 18 -17.73 -25.27 -11.20
CA LYS A 18 -16.70 -26.21 -11.62
C LYS A 18 -15.33 -25.66 -11.24
N PHE A 19 -14.70 -26.32 -10.28
CA PHE A 19 -13.33 -25.97 -9.87
C PHE A 19 -12.29 -26.66 -10.73
N SER A 20 -11.09 -26.05 -10.80
CA SER A 20 -9.92 -26.65 -11.43
C SER A 20 -9.60 -28.02 -10.86
N GLN A 21 -9.05 -28.92 -11.68
CA GLN A 21 -8.52 -30.21 -11.22
C GLN A 21 -7.22 -30.03 -10.43
N ASP A 22 -6.47 -28.94 -10.67
CA ASP A 22 -5.28 -28.59 -9.91
C ASP A 22 -5.67 -28.12 -8.50
N GLY A 23 -5.10 -28.80 -7.49
CA GLY A 23 -5.43 -28.57 -6.07
C GLY A 23 -5.22 -27.12 -5.61
N PRO A 24 -4.03 -26.53 -5.81
CA PRO A 24 -3.76 -25.14 -5.46
C PRO A 24 -4.69 -24.13 -6.13
N THR A 25 -5.00 -24.32 -7.42
CA THR A 25 -5.94 -23.47 -8.15
C THR A 25 -7.36 -23.58 -7.61
N ALA A 26 -7.79 -24.80 -7.28
CA ALA A 26 -9.11 -25.02 -6.71
C ALA A 26 -9.26 -24.43 -5.29
N ASP A 27 -8.21 -24.47 -4.46
CA ASP A 27 -8.20 -23.80 -3.15
C ASP A 27 -8.36 -22.29 -3.32
N LYS A 28 -7.61 -21.68 -4.25
CA LYS A 28 -7.78 -20.26 -4.62
C LYS A 28 -9.19 -19.91 -5.05
N GLN A 29 -9.78 -20.74 -5.93
CA GLN A 29 -11.14 -20.53 -6.41
C GLN A 29 -12.17 -20.63 -5.28
N MET A 30 -12.02 -21.60 -4.37
CA MET A 30 -12.92 -21.73 -3.21
C MET A 30 -12.81 -20.53 -2.27
N ARG A 31 -11.59 -20.07 -1.97
CA ARG A 31 -11.38 -18.83 -1.17
C ARG A 31 -12.01 -17.62 -1.83
N ALA A 32 -11.91 -17.49 -3.15
CA ALA A 32 -12.53 -16.43 -3.91
C ALA A 32 -14.08 -16.46 -3.80
N VAL A 33 -14.68 -17.64 -3.88
CA VAL A 33 -16.13 -17.82 -3.71
C VAL A 33 -16.56 -17.45 -2.28
N ILE A 34 -15.82 -17.91 -1.27
CA ILE A 34 -16.12 -17.58 0.13
C ILE A 34 -16.03 -16.07 0.35
N PHE A 35 -14.94 -15.42 -0.12
CA PHE A 35 -14.77 -13.99 -0.02
C PHE A 35 -15.93 -13.22 -0.68
N TYR A 36 -16.30 -13.65 -1.89
CA TYR A 36 -17.37 -13.05 -2.66
C TYR A 36 -18.73 -13.10 -1.93
N LEU A 37 -19.11 -14.27 -1.42
CA LEU A 37 -20.36 -14.42 -0.69
C LEU A 37 -20.34 -13.66 0.66
N THR A 38 -19.24 -13.70 1.39
CA THR A 38 -19.05 -12.93 2.63
C THR A 38 -19.19 -11.43 2.37
N THR A 39 -18.64 -10.95 1.24
CA THR A 39 -18.75 -9.55 0.83
C THR A 39 -20.20 -9.12 0.66
N PHE A 40 -21.02 -9.95 -0.01
CA PHE A 40 -22.42 -9.64 -0.20
C PHE A 40 -23.18 -9.55 1.13
N GLY A 41 -22.91 -10.43 2.08
CA GLY A 41 -23.51 -10.36 3.41
C GLY A 41 -23.16 -9.09 4.20
N TYR A 42 -22.13 -8.33 3.82
CA TYR A 42 -21.78 -7.06 4.46
C TYR A 42 -22.27 -5.81 3.73
N ILE A 43 -23.01 -5.96 2.63
CA ILE A 43 -23.40 -4.80 1.80
C ILE A 43 -24.40 -3.89 2.48
N ASP A 44 -25.28 -4.42 3.30
CA ASP A 44 -26.23 -3.64 4.09
C ASP A 44 -25.69 -3.24 5.47
N GLY A 45 -24.50 -3.73 5.83
CA GLY A 45 -23.78 -3.43 7.07
C GLY A 45 -23.96 -4.47 8.17
N ASP A 46 -24.79 -5.49 7.98
CA ASP A 46 -25.07 -6.52 8.99
C ASP A 46 -25.12 -7.93 8.37
N PHE A 47 -23.96 -8.61 8.37
CA PHE A 47 -23.89 -10.00 7.95
C PHE A 47 -24.48 -10.91 9.03
N ASP A 48 -25.75 -11.23 8.90
CA ASP A 48 -26.54 -11.93 9.90
C ASP A 48 -26.25 -13.45 10.00
N ASP A 49 -26.85 -14.11 10.98
CA ASP A 49 -26.60 -15.55 11.20
C ASP A 49 -27.23 -16.44 10.11
N ALA A 50 -28.33 -16.00 9.46
CA ALA A 50 -28.99 -16.76 8.39
C ALA A 50 -28.13 -16.73 7.13
N GLU A 51 -27.57 -15.58 6.77
CA GLU A 51 -26.65 -15.41 5.66
C GLU A 51 -25.33 -16.17 5.88
N LYS A 52 -24.75 -16.08 7.10
CA LYS A 52 -23.56 -16.88 7.48
C LYS A 52 -23.81 -18.38 7.37
N GLU A 53 -24.99 -18.84 7.79
CA GLU A 53 -25.37 -20.24 7.66
C GLU A 53 -25.58 -20.63 6.18
N PHE A 54 -26.17 -19.75 5.38
CA PHE A 54 -26.28 -19.96 3.93
C PHE A 54 -24.90 -20.17 3.30
N VAL A 55 -23.94 -19.29 3.56
CA VAL A 55 -22.56 -19.38 3.02
C VAL A 55 -21.89 -20.69 3.45
N ARG A 56 -21.97 -21.02 4.75
CA ARG A 56 -21.40 -22.28 5.27
C ARG A 56 -22.02 -23.52 4.61
N ASN A 57 -23.32 -23.53 4.43
CA ASN A 57 -24.03 -24.64 3.79
C ASN A 57 -23.71 -24.73 2.29
N TYR A 58 -23.58 -23.60 1.60
CA TYR A 58 -23.18 -23.57 0.20
C TYR A 58 -21.76 -24.13 -0.01
N VAL A 59 -20.80 -23.66 0.77
CA VAL A 59 -19.41 -24.16 0.74
C VAL A 59 -19.36 -25.67 1.03
N ARG A 60 -20.12 -26.16 2.02
CA ARG A 60 -20.22 -27.60 2.31
C ARG A 60 -20.72 -28.40 1.12
N LYS A 61 -21.74 -27.92 0.42
CA LYS A 61 -22.27 -28.58 -0.79
C LYS A 61 -21.25 -28.63 -1.92
N LEU A 62 -20.49 -27.55 -2.14
CA LEU A 62 -19.41 -27.53 -3.13
C LEU A 62 -18.34 -28.55 -2.83
N ILE A 63 -17.94 -28.68 -1.54
CA ILE A 63 -16.97 -29.69 -1.08
C ILE A 63 -17.51 -31.10 -1.31
N GLN A 64 -18.75 -31.34 -0.92
CA GLN A 64 -19.40 -32.67 -1.11
C GLN A 64 -19.42 -33.10 -2.57
N ALA A 65 -19.82 -32.20 -3.47
CA ALA A 65 -19.84 -32.48 -4.91
C ALA A 65 -18.44 -32.78 -5.44
N ARG A 66 -17.44 -31.96 -5.09
CA ARG A 66 -16.07 -32.19 -5.56
C ARG A 66 -15.49 -33.51 -5.05
N VAL A 67 -15.72 -33.85 -3.78
CA VAL A 67 -15.29 -35.15 -3.23
C VAL A 67 -16.04 -36.30 -3.89
N HIS A 68 -17.33 -36.13 -4.21
CA HIS A 68 -18.09 -37.12 -4.94
C HIS A 68 -17.53 -37.40 -6.33
N ASP A 69 -17.12 -36.34 -7.05
CA ASP A 69 -16.53 -36.47 -8.39
C ASP A 69 -15.11 -37.06 -8.37
N ALA A 70 -14.35 -36.81 -7.30
CA ALA A 70 -12.94 -37.21 -7.20
C ALA A 70 -12.71 -38.62 -6.59
N VAL A 71 -13.65 -39.15 -5.81
CA VAL A 71 -13.50 -40.41 -5.05
C VAL A 71 -14.56 -41.42 -5.46
N ALA A 72 -14.15 -42.66 -5.72
CA ALA A 72 -15.06 -43.73 -6.15
C ALA A 72 -16.21 -43.96 -5.14
N GLU A 73 -17.40 -44.34 -5.63
CA GLU A 73 -18.58 -44.59 -4.80
C GLU A 73 -18.36 -45.68 -3.75
N SER A 74 -17.49 -46.63 -4.05
CA SER A 74 -17.15 -47.76 -3.16
C SER A 74 -16.37 -47.32 -1.90
N ASP A 75 -15.78 -46.14 -1.86
CA ASP A 75 -14.96 -45.65 -0.74
C ASP A 75 -15.68 -44.55 0.09
N GLN A 76 -16.83 -44.92 0.65
CA GLN A 76 -17.66 -44.04 1.45
C GLN A 76 -16.94 -43.50 2.70
N LYS A 77 -16.00 -44.26 3.27
CA LYS A 77 -15.23 -43.82 4.44
C LYS A 77 -14.30 -42.68 4.08
N LEU A 78 -13.54 -42.81 2.99
CA LEU A 78 -12.65 -41.77 2.48
C LEU A 78 -13.42 -40.51 2.09
N ARG A 79 -14.59 -40.65 1.45
CA ARG A 79 -15.48 -39.51 1.14
C ARG A 79 -15.85 -38.73 2.39
N THR A 80 -16.29 -39.41 3.45
CA THR A 80 -16.68 -38.78 4.72
C THR A 80 -15.50 -38.07 5.38
N GLU A 81 -14.34 -38.70 5.40
CA GLU A 81 -13.10 -38.13 5.98
C GLU A 81 -12.67 -36.87 5.23
N LEU A 82 -12.67 -36.91 3.88
CA LEU A 82 -12.29 -35.75 3.06
C LEU A 82 -13.30 -34.60 3.18
N VAL A 83 -14.60 -34.88 3.15
CA VAL A 83 -15.63 -33.86 3.35
C VAL A 83 -15.46 -33.19 4.70
N THR A 84 -15.24 -33.96 5.77
CA THR A 84 -15.03 -33.39 7.12
C THR A 84 -13.77 -32.54 7.16
N LYS A 85 -12.65 -33.05 6.63
CA LYS A 85 -11.37 -32.34 6.60
C LYS A 85 -11.48 -31.00 5.86
N PHE A 86 -12.01 -30.99 4.64
CA PHE A 86 -12.12 -29.79 3.84
C PHE A 86 -13.19 -28.81 4.38
N THR A 87 -14.27 -29.32 4.98
CA THR A 87 -15.27 -28.45 5.63
C THR A 87 -14.64 -27.69 6.80
N ASN A 88 -13.85 -28.36 7.64
CA ASN A 88 -13.15 -27.70 8.74
C ASN A 88 -12.13 -26.67 8.24
N HIS A 89 -11.33 -27.04 7.21
CA HIS A 89 -10.37 -26.12 6.60
C HIS A 89 -11.04 -24.84 6.05
N PHE A 90 -12.10 -25.00 5.27
CA PHE A 90 -12.77 -23.83 4.68
C PHE A 90 -13.66 -23.07 5.67
N HIS A 91 -14.04 -23.67 6.79
CA HIS A 91 -14.63 -22.93 7.91
C HIS A 91 -13.61 -21.95 8.53
N GLU A 92 -12.36 -22.40 8.76
CA GLU A 92 -11.29 -21.51 9.23
C GLU A 92 -11.00 -20.39 8.21
N VAL A 93 -11.04 -20.71 6.91
CA VAL A 93 -10.89 -19.72 5.83
C VAL A 93 -12.03 -18.69 5.88
N PHE A 94 -13.28 -19.13 6.06
CA PHE A 94 -14.44 -18.25 6.17
C PHE A 94 -14.29 -17.28 7.35
N GLU A 95 -13.93 -17.78 8.54
CA GLU A 95 -13.70 -16.94 9.73
C GLU A 95 -12.54 -15.95 9.53
N GLY A 96 -11.52 -16.35 8.76
CA GLY A 96 -10.41 -15.45 8.39
C GLY A 96 -10.86 -14.34 7.45
N ILE A 97 -11.69 -14.66 6.46
CA ILE A 97 -12.25 -13.70 5.49
C ILE A 97 -13.23 -12.75 6.19
N ASP A 98 -14.10 -13.26 7.06
CA ASP A 98 -15.03 -12.43 7.86
C ASP A 98 -14.28 -11.36 8.65
N ARG A 99 -13.17 -11.72 9.30
CA ARG A 99 -12.31 -10.75 9.98
C ARG A 99 -11.68 -9.74 9.01
N GLN A 100 -11.17 -10.18 7.86
CA GLN A 100 -10.59 -9.28 6.87
C GLN A 100 -11.59 -8.25 6.35
N VAL A 101 -12.84 -8.65 6.12
CA VAL A 101 -13.90 -7.72 5.69
C VAL A 101 -14.22 -6.73 6.81
N LYS A 102 -14.30 -7.18 8.06
CA LYS A 102 -14.49 -6.29 9.23
C LYS A 102 -13.33 -5.29 9.38
N ASP A 103 -12.10 -5.71 9.13
CA ASP A 103 -10.93 -4.83 9.22
C ASP A 103 -11.00 -3.66 8.21
N LEU A 104 -11.69 -3.82 7.07
CA LEU A 104 -11.90 -2.73 6.11
C LEU A 104 -12.66 -1.54 6.73
N PHE A 105 -13.55 -1.79 7.68
CA PHE A 105 -14.28 -0.74 8.38
C PHE A 105 -13.41 0.07 9.35
N THR A 106 -12.17 -0.36 9.57
CA THR A 106 -11.17 0.36 10.40
C THR A 106 -10.06 0.98 9.56
N GLU A 107 -10.06 0.79 8.24
CA GLU A 107 -9.06 1.39 7.35
C GLU A 107 -9.20 2.93 7.29
N ALA A 108 -8.08 3.59 7.00
CA ALA A 108 -8.05 5.03 6.83
C ALA A 108 -8.79 5.47 5.56
N VAL A 109 -9.58 6.52 5.68
CA VAL A 109 -10.30 7.16 4.59
C VAL A 109 -9.87 8.61 4.42
N ALA A 110 -10.05 9.16 3.23
CA ALA A 110 -9.81 10.57 2.96
C ALA A 110 -10.85 11.46 3.65
N ASP A 111 -10.49 12.69 3.99
CA ASP A 111 -11.44 13.64 4.54
C ASP A 111 -12.58 13.92 3.55
N GLY A 112 -13.82 13.84 4.06
CA GLY A 112 -15.03 13.96 3.24
C GLY A 112 -15.52 12.64 2.61
N GLU A 113 -14.75 11.56 2.66
CA GLU A 113 -15.19 10.22 2.26
C GLU A 113 -15.89 9.54 3.45
N ALA A 114 -17.09 8.99 3.22
CA ALA A 114 -17.78 8.19 4.24
C ALA A 114 -17.16 6.79 4.29
N GLN A 115 -16.98 6.25 5.51
CA GLN A 115 -16.40 4.91 5.73
C GLN A 115 -17.16 3.84 4.94
N ASP A 116 -18.48 3.88 4.95
CA ASP A 116 -19.31 2.92 4.21
C ASP A 116 -19.09 3.00 2.70
N THR A 117 -18.95 4.21 2.14
CA THR A 117 -18.65 4.41 0.72
C THR A 117 -17.30 3.78 0.35
N PHE A 118 -16.28 4.00 1.18
CA PHE A 118 -14.97 3.40 1.02
C PHE A 118 -15.04 1.87 1.05
N VAL A 119 -15.67 1.30 2.10
CA VAL A 119 -15.80 -0.17 2.25
C VAL A 119 -16.56 -0.77 1.07
N HIS A 120 -17.71 -0.21 0.70
CA HIS A 120 -18.47 -0.68 -0.47
C HIS A 120 -17.67 -0.64 -1.77
N SER A 121 -16.86 0.39 -1.98
CA SER A 121 -15.99 0.51 -3.16
C SER A 121 -14.91 -0.58 -3.17
N LYS A 122 -14.26 -0.83 -2.04
CA LYS A 122 -13.27 -1.91 -1.88
C LYS A 122 -13.90 -3.29 -2.12
N LEU A 123 -15.05 -3.54 -1.53
CA LEU A 123 -15.78 -4.79 -1.68
C LEU A 123 -16.21 -5.02 -3.14
N LYS A 124 -16.71 -3.97 -3.80
CA LYS A 124 -17.11 -4.04 -5.22
C LYS A 124 -15.91 -4.32 -6.14
N LEU A 125 -14.80 -3.67 -5.89
CA LEU A 125 -13.55 -3.93 -6.61
C LEU A 125 -13.12 -5.41 -6.46
N ARG A 126 -13.14 -5.93 -5.23
CA ARG A 126 -12.79 -7.33 -4.96
C ARG A 126 -13.74 -8.32 -5.64
N CYS A 127 -15.04 -8.04 -5.63
CA CYS A 127 -16.02 -8.84 -6.35
C CYS A 127 -15.75 -8.83 -7.86
N PHE A 128 -15.46 -7.67 -8.44
CA PHE A 128 -15.10 -7.55 -9.85
C PHE A 128 -13.83 -8.36 -10.19
N GLU A 129 -12.78 -8.26 -9.39
CA GLU A 129 -11.54 -9.04 -9.55
C GLU A 129 -11.81 -10.55 -9.53
N ILE A 130 -12.61 -11.00 -8.58
CA ILE A 130 -13.00 -12.42 -8.45
C ILE A 130 -13.74 -12.90 -9.70
N PHE A 131 -14.73 -12.12 -10.16
CA PHE A 131 -15.50 -12.47 -11.35
C PHE A 131 -14.64 -12.58 -12.59
N LYS A 132 -13.76 -11.62 -12.82
CA LYS A 132 -12.84 -11.64 -13.98
C LYS A 132 -11.88 -12.84 -13.95
N GLY A 133 -11.66 -13.43 -12.78
CA GLY A 133 -10.85 -14.65 -12.61
C GLY A 133 -11.59 -15.96 -12.93
N PHE A 134 -12.91 -15.93 -13.16
CA PHE A 134 -13.72 -17.10 -13.51
C PHE A 134 -14.14 -17.09 -14.98
N ASP A 135 -14.37 -18.29 -15.55
CA ASP A 135 -14.99 -18.43 -16.86
C ASP A 135 -16.47 -18.01 -16.86
N ALA A 136 -17.04 -17.75 -18.03
CA ALA A 136 -18.40 -17.24 -18.18
C ALA A 136 -19.47 -18.13 -17.50
N SER A 137 -19.32 -19.45 -17.52
CA SER A 137 -20.27 -20.39 -16.89
C SER A 137 -20.23 -20.25 -15.35
N ASN A 138 -19.03 -20.12 -14.77
CA ASN A 138 -18.86 -19.91 -13.33
C ASN A 138 -19.29 -18.50 -12.91
N GLN A 139 -19.13 -17.48 -13.77
CA GLN A 139 -19.63 -16.12 -13.52
C GLN A 139 -21.16 -16.11 -13.42
N GLU A 140 -21.87 -16.74 -14.37
CA GLU A 140 -23.34 -16.85 -14.35
C GLU A 140 -23.83 -17.57 -13.09
N GLN A 141 -23.13 -18.64 -12.70
CA GLN A 141 -23.44 -19.42 -11.52
C GLN A 141 -23.27 -18.61 -10.22
N LEU A 142 -22.19 -17.85 -10.09
CA LEU A 142 -21.95 -16.98 -8.93
C LEU A 142 -23.02 -15.90 -8.83
N MET A 143 -23.43 -15.29 -9.95
CA MET A 143 -24.52 -14.32 -9.96
C MET A 143 -25.85 -14.93 -9.50
N SER A 144 -26.16 -16.15 -9.94
CA SER A 144 -27.34 -16.88 -9.47
C SER A 144 -27.29 -17.21 -7.96
N THR A 145 -26.10 -17.55 -7.45
CA THR A 145 -25.92 -17.83 -6.02
C THR A 145 -26.14 -16.60 -5.17
N ILE A 146 -25.79 -15.41 -5.67
CA ILE A 146 -26.09 -14.15 -5.00
C ILE A 146 -27.59 -13.89 -4.94
N ASP A 147 -28.31 -14.13 -6.02
CA ASP A 147 -29.76 -13.99 -6.00
C ASP A 147 -30.39 -14.88 -4.90
N ASP A 148 -29.82 -16.08 -4.68
CA ASP A 148 -30.25 -16.96 -3.58
C ASP A 148 -29.82 -16.43 -2.19
N LEU A 149 -28.64 -15.81 -2.06
CA LEU A 149 -28.15 -15.24 -0.80
C LEU A 149 -28.99 -14.02 -0.39
N ILE A 150 -29.24 -13.10 -1.30
CA ILE A 150 -30.07 -11.90 -1.08
C ILE A 150 -31.48 -12.25 -0.56
N HIS A 151 -31.94 -13.46 -0.80
CA HIS A 151 -33.24 -13.94 -0.34
C HIS A 151 -33.16 -14.88 0.87
N ALA A 152 -31.96 -15.10 1.45
CA ALA A 152 -31.74 -16.14 2.45
C ALA A 152 -32.45 -15.86 3.78
N ASP A 153 -32.54 -14.62 4.20
CA ASP A 153 -33.25 -14.16 5.43
C ASP A 153 -34.75 -13.87 5.18
N GLY A 154 -35.20 -13.88 3.91
CA GLY A 154 -36.56 -13.55 3.48
C GLY A 154 -36.83 -12.04 3.37
N GLN A 155 -35.85 -11.18 3.54
CA GLN A 155 -35.92 -9.73 3.34
C GLN A 155 -34.88 -9.35 2.28
N VAL A 156 -35.30 -8.57 1.29
CA VAL A 156 -34.41 -8.10 0.21
C VAL A 156 -34.05 -6.65 0.48
N HIS A 157 -32.77 -6.38 0.78
CA HIS A 157 -32.33 -5.02 1.03
C HIS A 157 -32.05 -4.27 -0.29
N PRO A 158 -32.50 -2.99 -0.46
CA PRO A 158 -32.28 -2.23 -1.70
C PRO A 158 -30.79 -2.06 -2.07
N ALA A 159 -29.89 -1.99 -1.07
CA ALA A 159 -28.45 -1.86 -1.29
C ALA A 159 -27.85 -3.10 -1.98
N GLU A 160 -28.30 -4.30 -1.63
CA GLU A 160 -27.85 -5.56 -2.22
C GLU A 160 -28.26 -5.66 -3.70
N LEU A 161 -29.52 -5.34 -4.02
CA LEU A 161 -30.00 -5.30 -5.41
C LEU A 161 -29.25 -4.28 -6.24
N LYS A 162 -28.99 -3.10 -5.68
CA LYS A 162 -28.20 -2.05 -6.34
C LYS A 162 -26.79 -2.52 -6.61
N PHE A 163 -26.10 -3.07 -5.62
CA PHE A 163 -24.73 -3.57 -5.75
C PHE A 163 -24.63 -4.68 -6.79
N ARG A 164 -25.55 -5.63 -6.76
CA ARG A 164 -25.65 -6.71 -7.74
C ARG A 164 -25.84 -6.18 -9.16
N GLY A 165 -26.73 -5.20 -9.35
CA GLY A 165 -26.97 -4.58 -10.67
C GLY A 165 -25.76 -3.80 -11.19
N GLU A 166 -25.06 -3.05 -10.34
CA GLU A 166 -23.84 -2.32 -10.68
C GLU A 166 -22.70 -3.28 -11.06
N LEU A 167 -22.55 -4.40 -10.32
CA LEU A 167 -21.55 -5.41 -10.64
C LEU A 167 -21.81 -6.06 -12.00
N ALA A 168 -23.07 -6.41 -12.32
CA ALA A 168 -23.43 -6.96 -13.62
C ALA A 168 -23.07 -6.01 -14.77
N ALA A 169 -23.38 -4.72 -14.65
CA ALA A 169 -23.04 -3.70 -15.65
C ALA A 169 -21.51 -3.54 -15.85
N LEU A 170 -20.72 -3.68 -14.78
CA LEU A 170 -19.25 -3.63 -14.86
C LEU A 170 -18.65 -4.83 -15.60
N LEU A 171 -19.27 -6.01 -15.51
CA LEU A 171 -18.82 -7.21 -16.20
C LEU A 171 -19.08 -7.17 -17.70
N GLU A 172 -20.11 -6.44 -18.14
CA GLU A 172 -20.49 -6.27 -19.55
C GLU A 172 -19.68 -5.16 -20.24
N ALA A 173 -18.98 -4.30 -19.47
CA ALA A 173 -18.21 -3.19 -20.03
C ALA A 173 -17.04 -3.68 -20.89
N ASP A 174 -16.92 -3.13 -22.12
CA ASP A 174 -15.74 -3.32 -22.98
C ASP A 174 -14.58 -2.47 -22.49
N LEU A 175 -13.47 -3.11 -22.10
CA LEU A 175 -12.34 -2.51 -21.44
C LEU A 175 -11.08 -2.63 -22.32
N GLY A 176 -10.89 -1.66 -23.21
CA GLY A 176 -9.68 -1.55 -24.04
C GLY A 176 -8.62 -0.64 -23.38
N VAL A 177 -7.36 -1.10 -23.32
CA VAL A 177 -6.20 -0.27 -23.01
C VAL A 177 -5.24 -0.28 -24.18
N GLU A 178 -4.90 0.91 -24.70
CA GLU A 178 -3.90 1.06 -25.74
C GLU A 178 -2.48 0.87 -25.12
N LEU A 179 -1.83 -0.22 -25.48
CA LEU A 179 -0.42 -0.45 -25.21
C LEU A 179 0.41 0.02 -26.41
N LEU A 180 1.56 0.61 -26.14
CA LEU A 180 2.52 0.90 -27.19
C LEU A 180 3.18 -0.41 -27.64
N GLU A 181 3.17 -0.68 -28.94
CA GLU A 181 3.94 -1.77 -29.54
C GLU A 181 5.41 -1.38 -29.61
N ASP A 182 6.12 -1.54 -28.50
CA ASP A 182 7.55 -1.24 -28.40
C ASP A 182 8.32 -2.42 -27.80
N GLU A 183 9.00 -3.18 -28.68
CA GLU A 183 9.84 -4.30 -28.27
C GLU A 183 11.05 -3.87 -27.42
N SER A 184 11.43 -2.58 -27.47
CA SER A 184 12.52 -2.03 -26.66
C SER A 184 12.15 -1.85 -25.18
N HIS A 185 10.88 -2.02 -24.83
CA HIS A 185 10.33 -1.78 -23.48
C HIS A 185 10.49 -2.98 -22.53
N ARG A 186 11.43 -3.88 -22.80
CA ARG A 186 11.67 -5.01 -21.90
C ARG A 186 12.27 -4.56 -20.57
N ARG A 187 11.79 -5.20 -19.51
CA ARG A 187 12.25 -5.00 -18.14
C ARG A 187 13.69 -5.49 -17.99
N THR A 188 14.54 -4.67 -17.37
CA THR A 188 15.93 -4.98 -17.02
C THR A 188 16.14 -5.14 -15.50
N SER A 189 15.08 -5.01 -14.70
CA SER A 189 15.14 -5.24 -13.27
C SER A 189 14.82 -6.69 -12.91
N ALA A 190 15.58 -7.27 -11.98
CA ALA A 190 15.39 -8.60 -11.46
C ALA A 190 15.19 -8.56 -9.94
N VAL A 191 14.34 -9.44 -9.41
CA VAL A 191 14.12 -9.57 -7.97
C VAL A 191 14.84 -10.81 -7.45
N GLY A 192 15.76 -10.60 -6.49
CA GLY A 192 16.51 -11.66 -5.81
C GLY A 192 15.72 -12.29 -4.65
N LYS A 193 16.35 -13.29 -4.04
CA LYS A 193 15.85 -13.89 -2.79
C LYS A 193 16.06 -12.95 -1.62
N ASP A 194 15.25 -13.14 -0.57
CA ASP A 194 15.42 -12.41 0.69
C ASP A 194 16.84 -12.56 1.23
N GLN A 195 17.39 -11.45 1.68
CA GLN A 195 18.72 -11.38 2.26
C GLN A 195 18.62 -11.05 3.76
N LYS A 196 19.50 -11.62 4.57
CA LYS A 196 19.68 -11.20 5.95
C LYS A 196 20.82 -10.19 6.03
N LEU A 197 20.50 -8.96 6.41
CA LEU A 197 21.49 -7.92 6.67
C LEU A 197 21.77 -7.85 8.18
N ILE A 198 23.04 -7.77 8.56
CA ILE A 198 23.49 -7.62 9.94
C ILE A 198 24.28 -6.32 10.02
N PRO A 199 23.93 -5.39 10.93
CA PRO A 199 24.64 -4.12 11.06
C PRO A 199 26.07 -4.33 11.58
N ASN A 200 27.01 -3.57 11.05
CA ASN A 200 28.40 -3.57 11.49
C ASN A 200 28.58 -2.85 12.83
N LEU A 201 27.69 -1.90 13.15
CA LEU A 201 27.67 -1.14 14.39
C LEU A 201 26.33 -1.34 15.11
N GLU A 202 26.36 -1.37 16.44
CA GLU A 202 25.11 -1.46 17.25
C GLU A 202 24.32 -0.16 17.24
N ASN A 203 25.01 1.00 17.21
CA ASN A 203 24.41 2.34 17.18
C ASN A 203 25.31 3.33 16.43
N HIS A 204 24.74 4.45 15.99
CA HIS A 204 25.45 5.50 15.29
C HIS A 204 25.26 6.86 15.99
N PRO A 205 26.27 7.74 16.07
CA PRO A 205 26.17 9.05 16.73
C PRO A 205 25.06 9.95 16.20
N PHE A 206 24.64 9.77 14.94
CA PHE A 206 23.50 10.48 14.36
C PHE A 206 22.26 10.39 15.24
N PHE A 207 21.94 9.22 15.76
CA PHE A 207 20.72 9.00 16.56
C PHE A 207 20.83 9.60 17.96
N GLN A 208 22.03 9.66 18.54
CA GLN A 208 22.23 10.17 19.90
C GLN A 208 21.79 11.63 20.05
N GLN A 209 21.86 12.43 18.98
CA GLN A 209 21.57 13.86 19.03
C GLN A 209 20.13 14.19 19.37
N PHE A 210 19.15 13.36 18.97
CA PHE A 210 17.74 13.64 19.20
C PHE A 210 17.02 12.57 20.04
N GLU A 211 17.55 11.38 20.21
CA GLU A 211 16.96 10.36 21.07
C GLU A 211 16.85 10.81 22.53
N TYR A 212 17.79 11.60 23.02
CA TYR A 212 17.75 12.20 24.36
C TYR A 212 16.70 13.29 24.52
N HIS A 213 16.16 13.80 23.43
CA HIS A 213 15.22 14.91 23.47
C HIS A 213 13.76 14.46 23.44
N TYR A 214 13.47 13.15 23.29
CA TYR A 214 12.10 12.67 23.36
C TYR A 214 11.50 12.93 24.74
N THR A 215 10.29 13.47 24.75
CA THR A 215 9.59 13.81 25.99
C THR A 215 8.08 13.78 25.79
N THR A 216 7.38 13.37 26.86
CA THR A 216 5.93 13.51 26.99
C THR A 216 5.55 14.73 27.85
N ASP A 217 6.53 15.44 28.45
CA ASP A 217 6.29 16.68 29.20
C ASP A 217 5.85 17.80 28.25
N PRO A 218 4.67 18.43 28.47
CA PRO A 218 4.12 19.42 27.54
C PRO A 218 5.00 20.66 27.34
N THR A 219 5.78 21.04 28.33
CA THR A 219 6.66 22.23 28.25
C THR A 219 7.88 21.92 27.39
N ARG A 220 8.54 20.80 27.66
CA ARG A 220 9.65 20.33 26.84
C ARG A 220 9.25 19.99 25.42
N LEU A 221 8.05 19.40 25.25
CA LEU A 221 7.49 19.11 23.94
C LEU A 221 7.34 20.39 23.10
N ARG A 222 6.79 21.47 23.68
CA ARG A 222 6.69 22.76 22.97
C ARG A 222 8.06 23.30 22.56
N GLN A 223 9.09 23.20 23.41
CA GLN A 223 10.44 23.65 23.08
C GLN A 223 11.05 22.83 21.93
N GLN A 224 10.82 21.52 21.91
CA GLN A 224 11.29 20.66 20.83
C GLN A 224 10.60 20.98 19.50
N ILE A 225 9.29 21.15 19.53
CA ILE A 225 8.51 21.49 18.33
C ILE A 225 8.92 22.86 17.78
N GLU A 226 9.29 23.82 18.64
CA GLU A 226 9.85 25.09 18.17
C GLU A 226 11.22 24.90 17.50
N SER A 227 12.01 23.93 17.96
CA SER A 227 13.24 23.53 17.25
C SER A 227 12.93 22.85 15.92
N ASP A 228 11.85 22.05 15.85
CA ASP A 228 11.43 21.39 14.63
C ASP A 228 10.93 22.41 13.59
N ARG A 229 10.29 23.49 13.97
CA ARG A 229 9.93 24.58 13.04
C ARG A 229 11.13 25.07 12.25
N LYS A 230 12.25 25.34 12.94
CA LYS A 230 13.51 25.73 12.28
C LYS A 230 14.08 24.63 11.39
N LEU A 231 13.89 23.38 11.77
CA LEU A 231 14.30 22.24 10.95
C LEU A 231 13.44 22.15 9.68
N ILE A 232 12.12 22.34 9.79
CA ILE A 232 11.18 22.40 8.70
C ILE A 232 11.55 23.50 7.72
N ASP A 233 11.79 24.74 8.21
CA ASP A 233 12.16 25.88 7.36
C ASP A 233 13.42 25.59 6.54
N ARG A 234 14.41 24.92 7.14
CA ARG A 234 15.64 24.52 6.44
C ARG A 234 15.37 23.44 5.37
N VAL A 235 14.50 22.48 5.67
CA VAL A 235 14.12 21.43 4.68
C VAL A 235 13.41 22.06 3.49
N ILE A 236 12.44 22.96 3.74
CA ILE A 236 11.73 23.67 2.70
C ILE A 236 12.69 24.49 1.85
N THR A 237 13.58 25.27 2.49
CA THR A 237 14.60 26.05 1.80
C THR A 237 15.48 25.18 0.89
N GLN A 238 15.98 24.04 1.40
CA GLN A 238 16.80 23.12 0.61
C GLN A 238 16.04 22.55 -0.60
N LEU A 239 14.76 22.18 -0.41
CA LEU A 239 13.91 21.71 -1.50
C LEU A 239 13.64 22.83 -2.54
N ASP A 240 13.43 24.07 -2.09
CA ASP A 240 13.20 25.21 -2.99
C ASP A 240 14.46 25.58 -3.79
N GLU A 241 15.64 25.47 -3.20
CA GLU A 241 16.90 25.61 -3.93
C GLU A 241 17.06 24.53 -5.01
N GLN A 242 16.75 23.27 -4.70
CA GLN A 242 16.75 22.19 -5.68
C GLN A 242 15.72 22.43 -6.79
N ARG A 243 14.52 22.92 -6.46
CA ARG A 243 13.47 23.26 -7.44
C ARG A 243 13.92 24.41 -8.35
N ALA A 244 14.51 25.45 -7.78
CA ALA A 244 14.99 26.59 -8.56
C ALA A 244 16.04 26.15 -9.60
N ALA A 245 16.92 25.22 -9.23
CA ALA A 245 17.93 24.66 -10.13
C ALA A 245 17.33 23.71 -11.20
N GLY A 246 16.19 23.09 -10.91
CA GLY A 246 15.54 22.11 -11.78
C GLY A 246 14.35 22.65 -12.60
N ALA A 247 13.90 23.87 -12.33
CA ALA A 247 12.65 24.41 -12.84
C ALA A 247 12.52 24.33 -14.37
N GLY A 248 11.41 23.75 -14.82
CA GLY A 248 11.05 23.69 -16.25
C GLY A 248 11.80 22.64 -17.06
N LYS A 249 12.69 21.83 -16.46
CA LYS A 249 13.45 20.81 -17.19
C LYS A 249 12.56 19.68 -17.72
N LEU A 250 11.41 19.44 -17.14
CA LEU A 250 10.44 18.41 -17.58
C LEU A 250 9.57 18.88 -18.77
N ILE A 251 9.51 20.19 -19.05
CA ILE A 251 8.63 20.74 -20.09
C ILE A 251 9.03 20.21 -21.47
N GLY A 252 8.04 19.66 -22.19
CA GLY A 252 8.22 19.10 -23.53
C GLY A 252 8.92 17.73 -23.57
N LYS A 253 9.30 17.19 -22.41
CA LYS A 253 9.92 15.87 -22.30
C LYS A 253 8.87 14.77 -22.17
N ARG A 254 8.95 13.75 -23.02
CA ARG A 254 7.96 12.69 -23.09
C ARG A 254 8.27 11.49 -22.18
N ASN A 255 9.56 11.16 -22.02
CA ASN A 255 9.97 10.03 -21.23
C ASN A 255 11.35 10.25 -20.58
N VAL A 256 11.67 9.39 -19.60
CA VAL A 256 12.90 9.49 -18.81
C VAL A 256 14.18 9.32 -19.62
N ALA A 257 14.15 8.63 -20.75
CA ALA A 257 15.35 8.40 -21.58
C ALA A 257 15.92 9.71 -22.18
N GLU A 258 15.10 10.76 -22.26
CA GLU A 258 15.54 12.09 -22.74
C GLU A 258 16.47 12.81 -21.75
N PHE A 259 16.63 12.28 -20.53
CA PHE A 259 17.51 12.85 -19.50
C PHE A 259 18.85 12.13 -19.35
N ARG A 260 19.16 11.19 -20.22
CA ARG A 260 20.46 10.47 -20.16
C ARG A 260 21.63 11.45 -20.19
N GLY A 261 22.52 11.33 -19.19
CA GLY A 261 23.69 12.18 -19.04
C GLY A 261 23.39 13.56 -18.43
N THR A 262 22.20 13.80 -17.91
CA THR A 262 21.90 15.03 -17.15
C THR A 262 22.17 14.81 -15.66
N GLU A 263 22.63 15.87 -14.97
CA GLU A 263 22.75 15.87 -13.52
C GLU A 263 21.37 15.70 -12.85
N PRO A 264 21.30 15.05 -11.66
CA PRO A 264 20.08 14.94 -10.90
C PRO A 264 19.44 16.31 -10.64
N PHE A 265 18.10 16.36 -10.67
CA PHE A 265 17.36 17.59 -10.40
C PHE A 265 15.98 17.33 -9.80
N LEU A 266 15.39 18.37 -9.21
CA LEU A 266 14.00 18.41 -8.76
C LEU A 266 13.26 19.48 -9.57
N ASP A 267 12.24 19.10 -10.37
CA ASP A 267 11.35 20.01 -11.05
C ASP A 267 9.93 19.89 -10.45
N GLY A 268 9.49 20.94 -9.76
CA GLY A 268 8.26 20.92 -8.98
C GLY A 268 8.29 19.84 -7.90
N HIS A 269 7.56 18.75 -8.09
CA HIS A 269 7.48 17.62 -7.15
C HIS A 269 8.04 16.31 -7.72
N VAL A 270 8.82 16.39 -8.78
CA VAL A 270 9.37 15.24 -9.51
C VAL A 270 10.89 15.28 -9.43
N HIS A 271 11.47 14.33 -8.72
CA HIS A 271 12.91 14.07 -8.80
C HIS A 271 13.24 13.28 -10.05
N MET A 272 14.30 13.70 -10.74
CA MET A 272 14.86 12.99 -11.90
C MET A 272 16.33 12.67 -11.65
N VAL A 273 16.67 11.40 -11.67
CA VAL A 273 18.04 10.91 -11.54
C VAL A 273 18.37 10.03 -12.74
N SER A 274 19.32 10.51 -13.56
CA SER A 274 19.89 9.75 -14.67
C SER A 274 21.27 9.23 -14.22
N PRO A 275 21.43 7.92 -13.97
CA PRO A 275 22.69 7.36 -13.52
C PRO A 275 23.84 7.65 -14.49
N ALA A 276 25.00 7.99 -13.96
CA ALA A 276 26.20 8.21 -14.77
C ALA A 276 26.67 6.86 -15.37
N PRO A 277 27.07 6.82 -16.63
CA PRO A 277 27.59 5.62 -17.28
C PRO A 277 28.76 5.00 -16.49
N GLY A 278 28.77 3.68 -16.33
CA GLY A 278 29.81 2.93 -15.63
C GLY A 278 29.79 3.05 -14.11
N ARG A 279 28.99 3.95 -13.53
CA ARG A 279 28.87 4.11 -12.07
C ARG A 279 27.91 3.09 -11.48
N GLU A 280 28.29 2.52 -10.35
CA GLU A 280 27.43 1.65 -9.56
C GLU A 280 26.65 2.47 -8.54
N TYR A 281 25.37 2.10 -8.34
CA TYR A 281 24.49 2.71 -7.34
C TYR A 281 23.91 1.64 -6.43
N GLU A 282 23.71 2.01 -5.17
CA GLU A 282 23.01 1.18 -4.20
C GLU A 282 21.91 2.00 -3.53
N LEU A 283 20.64 1.73 -3.90
CA LEU A 283 19.49 2.40 -3.30
C LEU A 283 18.94 1.54 -2.17
N ILE A 284 18.78 2.14 -0.99
CA ILE A 284 18.03 1.58 0.12
C ILE A 284 16.64 2.17 0.05
N VAL A 285 15.61 1.34 -0.12
CA VAL A 285 14.22 1.78 -0.27
C VAL A 285 13.42 1.35 0.93
N VAL A 286 12.67 2.29 1.48
CA VAL A 286 11.85 2.13 2.69
C VAL A 286 10.42 2.52 2.35
N GLY A 287 9.46 1.62 2.61
CA GLY A 287 8.04 1.88 2.50
C GLY A 287 7.50 2.65 3.71
N ASP A 288 6.22 2.50 3.97
CA ASP A 288 5.50 3.15 5.06
C ASP A 288 6.16 2.89 6.41
N LEU A 289 6.43 3.95 7.15
CA LEU A 289 7.07 3.87 8.46
C LEU A 289 6.09 4.10 9.62
N HIS A 290 5.09 4.93 9.43
CA HIS A 290 3.99 5.11 10.37
C HIS A 290 4.45 5.22 11.84
N GLY A 291 5.32 6.17 12.13
CA GLY A 291 5.83 6.37 13.49
C GLY A 291 6.69 5.23 14.05
N CYS A 292 7.08 4.26 13.22
CA CYS A 292 7.88 3.09 13.59
C CYS A 292 9.38 3.44 13.57
N TYR A 293 9.85 4.17 14.56
CA TYR A 293 11.22 4.67 14.64
C TYR A 293 12.27 3.56 14.70
N SER A 294 11.97 2.49 15.46
CA SER A 294 12.87 1.33 15.52
C SER A 294 13.08 0.66 14.17
N CYS A 295 12.06 0.69 13.30
CA CYS A 295 12.20 0.20 11.93
C CYS A 295 13.12 1.11 11.10
N LEU A 296 12.93 2.42 11.14
CA LEU A 296 13.81 3.36 10.43
C LEU A 296 15.26 3.23 10.88
N LYS A 297 15.49 3.20 12.20
CA LYS A 297 16.83 3.04 12.79
C LYS A 297 17.46 1.72 12.35
N ALA A 298 16.70 0.62 12.41
CA ALA A 298 17.16 -0.68 11.95
C ALA A 298 17.57 -0.67 10.47
N VAL A 299 16.79 -0.04 9.61
CA VAL A 299 17.12 0.08 8.18
C VAL A 299 18.47 0.77 7.98
N LEU A 300 18.69 1.90 8.62
CA LEU A 300 19.92 2.68 8.46
C LEU A 300 21.15 1.94 9.00
N MET A 301 20.97 1.19 10.10
CA MET A 301 22.04 0.42 10.70
C MET A 301 22.35 -0.87 9.93
N GLN A 302 21.32 -1.64 9.55
CA GLN A 302 21.49 -2.91 8.82
C GLN A 302 22.06 -2.70 7.41
N SER A 303 21.70 -1.59 6.76
CA SER A 303 22.23 -1.24 5.45
C SER A 303 23.61 -0.61 5.49
N ASP A 304 24.15 -0.30 6.66
CA ASP A 304 25.40 0.47 6.86
C ASP A 304 25.40 1.81 6.07
N PHE A 305 24.22 2.46 5.98
CA PHE A 305 24.03 3.62 5.11
C PHE A 305 25.06 4.73 5.36
N PHE A 306 25.31 5.08 6.62
CA PHE A 306 26.28 6.13 6.97
C PHE A 306 27.72 5.78 6.55
N ALA A 307 28.14 4.54 6.76
CA ALA A 307 29.46 4.08 6.35
C ALA A 307 29.61 4.07 4.82
N LYS A 308 28.53 3.71 4.09
CA LYS A 308 28.52 3.75 2.63
C LYS A 308 28.60 5.16 2.08
N VAL A 309 27.86 6.12 2.66
CA VAL A 309 27.97 7.54 2.28
C VAL A 309 29.39 8.04 2.52
N ASN A 310 29.97 7.81 3.70
CA ASN A 310 31.32 8.23 4.00
C ASN A 310 32.35 7.60 3.07
N LYS A 311 32.20 6.31 2.74
CA LYS A 311 33.07 5.61 1.81
C LYS A 311 32.99 6.21 0.40
N PHE A 312 31.78 6.47 -0.09
CA PHE A 312 31.58 7.09 -1.39
C PHE A 312 32.16 8.50 -1.46
N VAL A 313 31.96 9.33 -0.45
CA VAL A 313 32.55 10.69 -0.38
C VAL A 313 34.08 10.63 -0.39
N GLY A 314 34.68 9.63 0.26
CA GLY A 314 36.13 9.45 0.29
C GLY A 314 36.74 8.84 -0.99
N ASP A 315 35.98 8.02 -1.71
CA ASP A 315 36.42 7.33 -2.94
C ASP A 315 35.25 7.11 -3.91
N PRO A 316 34.79 8.17 -4.60
CA PRO A 316 33.63 8.10 -5.48
C PRO A 316 33.84 7.32 -6.77
N GLU A 317 35.10 7.05 -7.15
CA GLU A 317 35.42 6.30 -8.37
C GLU A 317 35.32 4.78 -8.17
N HIS A 318 35.59 4.28 -6.96
CA HIS A 318 35.63 2.85 -6.67
C HIS A 318 34.57 2.36 -5.69
N SER A 319 33.64 3.24 -5.31
CA SER A 319 32.56 2.89 -4.38
C SER A 319 31.19 3.09 -5.02
N PRO A 320 30.24 2.17 -4.84
CA PRO A 320 28.86 2.41 -5.26
C PRO A 320 28.29 3.67 -4.60
N GLU A 321 27.56 4.46 -5.36
CA GLU A 321 26.90 5.66 -4.84
C GLU A 321 25.64 5.26 -4.06
N PRO A 322 25.59 5.51 -2.73
CA PRO A 322 24.44 5.14 -1.92
C PRO A 322 23.31 6.17 -2.04
N LYS A 323 22.08 5.69 -2.12
CA LYS A 323 20.87 6.51 -2.07
C LYS A 323 19.91 5.92 -1.01
N LEU A 324 19.18 6.76 -0.31
CA LEU A 324 18.09 6.38 0.57
C LEU A 324 16.79 6.97 0.00
N VAL A 325 15.80 6.12 -0.28
CA VAL A 325 14.49 6.51 -0.78
C VAL A 325 13.44 6.16 0.26
N LEU A 326 12.80 7.17 0.83
CA LEU A 326 11.68 7.02 1.75
C LEU A 326 10.40 7.32 0.99
N LEU A 327 9.49 6.34 0.90
CA LEU A 327 8.32 6.40 0.04
C LEU A 327 7.14 7.20 0.61
N GLY A 328 7.26 7.75 1.84
CA GLY A 328 6.21 8.50 2.52
C GLY A 328 5.61 7.76 3.71
N ASP A 329 4.52 8.29 4.24
CA ASP A 329 3.84 7.81 5.43
C ASP A 329 4.76 7.70 6.65
N TYR A 330 5.29 8.86 7.04
CA TYR A 330 6.17 8.97 8.21
C TYR A 330 5.39 8.99 9.52
N ILE A 331 4.16 9.50 9.49
CA ILE A 331 3.32 9.78 10.66
C ILE A 331 2.13 8.82 10.78
N ASP A 332 1.39 8.95 11.89
CA ASP A 332 0.23 8.15 12.29
C ASP A 332 0.54 6.69 12.64
N ARG A 333 -0.40 5.95 13.17
CA ARG A 333 -0.40 4.52 13.53
C ARG A 333 0.61 4.13 14.62
N GLY A 334 1.83 4.60 14.56
CA GLY A 334 2.90 4.31 15.50
C GLY A 334 3.20 5.52 16.40
N MET A 335 4.03 5.29 17.40
CA MET A 335 4.18 6.19 18.55
C MET A 335 5.19 7.31 18.32
N PHE A 336 6.13 7.18 17.38
CA PHE A 336 7.24 8.12 17.21
C PHE A 336 7.13 8.88 15.87
N SER A 337 5.95 9.39 15.55
CA SER A 337 5.66 10.08 14.30
C SER A 337 6.53 11.34 14.09
N TYR A 338 6.20 12.45 14.74
CA TYR A 338 6.91 13.73 14.54
C TYR A 338 8.30 13.71 15.16
N GLN A 339 8.41 13.32 16.43
CA GLN A 339 9.65 13.40 17.18
C GLN A 339 10.67 12.33 16.80
N GLY A 340 10.23 11.24 16.22
CA GLY A 340 11.08 10.12 15.80
C GLY A 340 11.28 10.09 14.29
N VAL A 341 10.34 9.48 13.56
CA VAL A 341 10.50 9.17 12.13
C VAL A 341 10.66 10.42 11.28
N LEU A 342 9.70 11.37 11.37
CA LEU A 342 9.73 12.57 10.54
C LEU A 342 10.93 13.45 10.81
N ARG A 343 11.27 13.67 12.11
CA ARG A 343 12.47 14.44 12.49
C ARG A 343 13.75 13.79 11.97
N SER A 344 13.86 12.45 12.07
CA SER A 344 15.03 11.72 11.54
C SER A 344 15.14 11.85 10.02
N ALA A 345 14.04 11.71 9.31
CA ALA A 345 13.98 11.86 7.86
C ALA A 345 14.44 13.25 7.42
N MET A 346 13.93 14.31 8.05
CA MET A 346 14.35 15.70 7.79
C MET A 346 15.85 15.91 8.05
N GLN A 347 16.37 15.39 9.15
CA GLN A 347 17.80 15.53 9.49
C GLN A 347 18.71 14.74 8.56
N LEU A 348 18.29 13.55 8.11
CA LEU A 348 19.01 12.77 7.11
C LEU A 348 19.10 13.53 5.79
N PHE A 349 17.97 14.08 5.33
CA PHE A 349 17.92 14.87 4.10
C PHE A 349 18.86 16.09 4.15
N LEU A 350 18.81 16.87 5.24
CA LEU A 350 19.68 18.05 5.36
C LEU A 350 21.18 17.73 5.48
N ARG A 351 21.54 16.53 5.98
CA ARG A 351 22.93 16.11 6.07
C ARG A 351 23.49 15.54 4.79
N ALA A 352 22.64 14.95 3.97
CA ALA A 352 23.04 14.27 2.76
C ALA A 352 21.97 14.46 1.66
N PRO A 353 21.70 15.72 1.23
CA PRO A 353 20.59 16.03 0.30
C PRO A 353 20.73 15.39 -1.07
N GLU A 354 21.94 15.01 -1.47
CA GLU A 354 22.22 14.30 -2.72
C GLU A 354 21.99 12.78 -2.60
N HIS A 355 21.92 12.27 -1.37
CA HIS A 355 21.79 10.83 -1.10
C HIS A 355 20.43 10.43 -0.52
N VAL A 356 19.59 11.38 -0.08
CA VAL A 356 18.33 11.11 0.60
C VAL A 356 17.17 11.73 -0.15
N TYR A 357 16.18 10.92 -0.50
CA TYR A 357 14.96 11.33 -1.19
C TYR A 357 13.78 11.09 -0.25
N LEU A 358 13.09 12.19 0.11
CA LEU A 358 11.87 12.14 0.93
C LEU A 358 10.66 12.27 -0.01
N LEU A 359 9.86 11.23 -0.14
CA LEU A 359 8.62 11.32 -0.89
C LEU A 359 7.44 11.57 0.05
N ARG A 360 6.42 12.22 -0.47
CA ARG A 360 5.17 12.51 0.24
C ARG A 360 4.26 11.29 0.22
N GLY A 361 3.82 10.83 1.39
CA GLY A 361 2.75 9.87 1.54
C GLY A 361 1.38 10.55 1.65
N ASN A 362 0.30 9.76 1.65
CA ASN A 362 -1.05 10.30 1.81
C ASN A 362 -1.34 10.73 3.26
N HIS A 363 -0.63 10.23 4.27
CA HIS A 363 -0.72 10.71 5.65
C HIS A 363 -0.05 12.07 5.85
N GLU A 364 0.90 12.45 5.02
CA GLU A 364 1.49 13.79 4.97
C GLU A 364 0.57 14.75 4.19
N TYR A 365 -0.72 14.74 4.52
CA TYR A 365 -1.71 15.59 3.88
C TYR A 365 -2.60 16.28 4.92
N TYR A 366 -2.35 17.58 5.10
CA TYR A 366 -3.14 18.45 5.95
C TYR A 366 -3.89 19.46 5.10
N ILE A 367 -5.08 19.82 5.58
CA ILE A 367 -5.95 20.83 4.94
C ILE A 367 -6.31 21.91 5.93
N GLU A 368 -6.46 23.13 5.45
CA GLU A 368 -6.97 24.23 6.24
C GLU A 368 -8.46 24.42 5.96
N HIS A 369 -9.28 24.40 7.00
CA HIS A 369 -10.68 24.72 6.92
C HIS A 369 -11.07 25.67 8.06
N GLN A 370 -11.69 26.81 7.74
CA GLN A 370 -12.12 27.83 8.71
C GLN A 370 -11.00 28.28 9.66
N GLY A 371 -9.78 28.47 9.17
CA GLY A 371 -8.62 28.90 9.96
C GLY A 371 -8.08 27.83 10.91
N ARG A 372 -8.43 26.57 10.70
CA ARG A 372 -7.91 25.41 11.46
C ARG A 372 -7.33 24.39 10.52
N VAL A 373 -6.20 23.83 10.92
CA VAL A 373 -5.54 22.73 10.19
C VAL A 373 -6.09 21.39 10.68
N HIS A 374 -6.39 20.53 9.74
CA HIS A 374 -6.91 19.19 9.95
C HIS A 374 -6.08 18.18 9.14
N GLY A 375 -5.93 16.97 9.67
CA GLY A 375 -5.43 15.85 8.87
C GLY A 375 -6.49 15.41 7.86
N ALA A 376 -6.09 15.25 6.60
CA ALA A 376 -6.98 14.80 5.54
C ALA A 376 -7.15 13.28 5.51
N VAL A 377 -6.38 12.54 6.30
CA VAL A 377 -6.53 11.10 6.52
C VAL A 377 -7.16 10.87 7.88
N ARG A 378 -8.10 9.96 7.97
CA ARG A 378 -8.76 9.59 9.23
C ARG A 378 -8.53 8.11 9.54
N PRO A 379 -8.17 7.80 10.82
CA PRO A 379 -7.83 8.73 11.90
C PRO A 379 -6.44 9.36 11.72
N SER A 380 -6.28 10.61 12.22
CA SER A 380 -5.01 11.37 12.24
C SER A 380 -4.41 11.28 13.64
N GLU A 381 -3.91 10.13 14.03
CA GLU A 381 -3.51 9.85 15.42
C GLU A 381 -2.37 10.75 15.89
N ALA A 382 -1.38 10.99 15.04
CA ALA A 382 -0.22 11.82 15.37
C ALA A 382 -0.65 13.27 15.69
N MET A 383 -1.49 13.88 14.84
CA MET A 383 -2.05 15.20 15.08
C MET A 383 -2.92 15.22 16.35
N ASN A 384 -3.82 14.25 16.50
CA ASN A 384 -4.75 14.20 17.62
C ASN A 384 -4.03 14.09 18.96
N THR A 385 -2.93 13.34 19.05
CA THR A 385 -2.10 13.22 20.24
C THR A 385 -1.46 14.56 20.62
N LEU A 386 -1.06 15.37 19.66
CA LEU A 386 -0.36 16.64 19.91
C LEU A 386 -1.31 17.85 20.03
N LYS A 387 -2.51 17.77 19.46
CA LYS A 387 -3.49 18.86 19.40
C LYS A 387 -3.82 19.52 20.76
N PRO A 388 -3.90 18.80 21.89
CA PRO A 388 -4.11 19.41 23.20
C PRO A 388 -2.95 20.28 23.70
N HIS A 389 -1.76 20.12 23.13
CA HIS A 389 -0.51 20.70 23.63
C HIS A 389 0.10 21.76 22.71
N LEU A 390 -0.30 21.78 21.42
CA LEU A 390 0.31 22.62 20.38
C LEU A 390 -0.71 23.58 19.76
N SER A 391 -0.21 24.73 19.29
CA SER A 391 -1.02 25.72 18.57
C SER A 391 -1.29 25.30 17.11
N GLN A 392 -2.32 25.88 16.49
CA GLN A 392 -2.63 25.69 15.08
C GLN A 392 -1.48 26.11 14.14
N GLU A 393 -0.69 27.09 14.53
CA GLU A 393 0.49 27.55 13.76
C GLU A 393 1.54 26.43 13.58
N VAL A 394 1.69 25.56 14.56
CA VAL A 394 2.61 24.41 14.46
C VAL A 394 2.13 23.45 13.38
N PHE A 395 0.84 23.13 13.37
CA PHE A 395 0.27 22.25 12.34
C PHE A 395 0.29 22.90 10.96
N ALA A 396 0.13 24.23 10.86
CA ALA A 396 0.32 24.95 9.60
C ALA A 396 1.77 24.84 9.08
N HIS A 397 2.77 24.83 9.96
CA HIS A 397 4.17 24.57 9.57
C HIS A 397 4.39 23.16 9.03
N TYR A 398 3.81 22.14 9.69
CA TYR A 398 3.85 20.78 9.15
C TYR A 398 3.11 20.67 7.82
N MET A 399 1.96 21.36 7.65
CA MET A 399 1.26 21.42 6.38
C MET A 399 2.15 21.99 5.27
N GLN A 400 2.87 23.08 5.53
CA GLN A 400 3.83 23.66 4.59
C GLN A 400 4.96 22.67 4.22
N LEU A 401 5.50 21.96 5.21
CA LEU A 401 6.49 20.90 4.95
C LEU A 401 5.90 19.82 4.03
N PHE A 402 4.71 19.31 4.36
CA PHE A 402 4.06 18.25 3.60
C PHE A 402 3.77 18.68 2.17
N ASP A 403 3.33 19.92 1.97
CA ASP A 403 3.12 20.49 0.63
C ASP A 403 4.43 20.69 -0.13
N ALA A 404 5.55 20.88 0.58
CA ALA A 404 6.86 21.00 -0.03
C ALA A 404 7.49 19.65 -0.40
N LEU A 405 7.06 18.53 0.18
CA LEU A 405 7.66 17.23 -0.14
C LEU A 405 7.42 16.84 -1.60
N PRO A 406 8.43 16.31 -2.30
CA PRO A 406 8.27 15.71 -3.63
C PRO A 406 7.34 14.48 -3.60
N ASN A 407 6.65 14.21 -4.70
CA ASN A 407 5.72 13.07 -4.79
C ASN A 407 6.33 11.84 -5.44
N MET A 408 7.36 12.01 -6.26
CA MET A 408 7.93 10.91 -7.02
C MET A 408 9.41 11.10 -7.32
N LEU A 409 10.09 9.97 -7.53
CA LEU A 409 11.47 9.90 -7.98
C LEU A 409 11.55 8.96 -9.19
N PHE A 410 12.07 9.46 -10.28
CA PHE A 410 12.56 8.65 -11.38
C PHE A 410 14.06 8.41 -11.18
N PHE A 411 14.44 7.14 -11.14
CA PHE A 411 15.83 6.72 -11.15
C PHE A 411 16.03 5.82 -12.37
N GLU A 412 16.58 6.37 -13.43
CA GLU A 412 16.62 5.75 -14.75
C GLU A 412 15.21 5.29 -15.18
N ARG A 413 14.96 3.98 -15.30
CA ARG A 413 13.67 3.39 -15.69
C ARG A 413 12.88 2.84 -14.49
N LEU A 414 13.25 3.22 -13.29
CA LEU A 414 12.55 2.90 -12.05
C LEU A 414 11.76 4.13 -11.58
N LEU A 415 10.49 3.93 -11.26
CA LEU A 415 9.62 4.94 -10.66
C LEU A 415 9.37 4.58 -9.20
N PHE A 416 9.63 5.53 -8.32
CA PHE A 416 9.30 5.47 -6.91
C PHE A 416 8.20 6.49 -6.61
N VAL A 417 7.12 6.04 -6.00
CA VAL A 417 5.94 6.85 -5.65
C VAL A 417 5.25 6.22 -4.45
N HIS A 418 4.50 7.01 -3.67
CA HIS A 418 3.84 6.45 -2.50
C HIS A 418 2.70 5.48 -2.87
N GLY A 419 1.69 5.92 -3.65
CA GLY A 419 0.54 5.09 -4.04
C GLY A 419 0.76 4.35 -5.37
N GLY A 420 0.57 4.99 -6.49
CA GLY A 420 0.70 4.33 -7.79
C GLY A 420 0.53 5.28 -8.97
N ILE A 421 -0.42 5.01 -9.83
CA ILE A 421 -0.69 5.81 -11.04
C ILE A 421 -2.02 6.56 -10.93
N ALA A 422 -2.15 7.68 -11.65
CA ALA A 422 -3.42 8.39 -11.75
C ALA A 422 -4.40 7.66 -12.69
N ARG A 423 -5.69 7.95 -12.56
CA ARG A 423 -6.75 7.37 -13.39
C ARG A 423 -6.57 7.71 -14.87
N ASP A 424 -6.96 6.77 -15.73
CA ASP A 424 -6.84 6.92 -17.18
C ASP A 424 -7.54 8.14 -17.72
N LEU A 425 -8.74 8.46 -17.22
CA LEU A 425 -9.50 9.62 -17.66
C LEU A 425 -8.74 10.92 -17.37
N LEU A 426 -8.21 11.06 -16.16
CA LEU A 426 -7.43 12.24 -15.78
C LEU A 426 -6.15 12.37 -16.63
N LEU A 427 -5.44 11.24 -16.85
CA LEU A 427 -4.25 11.23 -17.68
C LEU A 427 -4.57 11.58 -19.15
N LYS A 428 -5.69 11.10 -19.70
CA LYS A 428 -6.13 11.48 -21.07
C LYS A 428 -6.42 12.96 -21.20
N GLU A 429 -7.00 13.57 -20.17
CA GLU A 429 -7.38 14.98 -20.18
C GLU A 429 -6.19 15.92 -19.96
N ARG A 430 -5.26 15.58 -19.06
CA ARG A 430 -4.26 16.53 -18.55
C ARG A 430 -2.81 16.17 -18.85
N TYR A 431 -2.48 14.91 -19.12
CA TYR A 431 -1.11 14.51 -19.38
C TYR A 431 -0.67 14.88 -20.79
N LYS A 432 0.33 15.74 -20.93
CA LYS A 432 0.93 16.16 -22.20
C LYS A 432 2.39 15.71 -22.34
N ASP A 433 3.14 15.87 -21.27
CA ASP A 433 4.54 15.53 -21.12
C ASP A 433 4.87 15.29 -19.63
N LEU A 434 6.13 15.01 -19.29
CA LEU A 434 6.53 14.72 -17.90
C LEU A 434 6.26 15.90 -16.94
N SER A 435 6.18 17.15 -17.42
CA SER A 435 5.84 18.30 -16.55
C SER A 435 4.41 18.23 -16.02
N SER A 436 3.50 17.53 -16.73
CA SER A 436 2.12 17.29 -16.30
C SER A 436 2.03 16.48 -14.98
N LEU A 437 3.08 15.74 -14.64
CA LEU A 437 3.16 15.04 -13.35
C LEU A 437 3.23 16.00 -12.15
N ASN A 438 3.44 17.29 -12.39
CA ASN A 438 3.33 18.35 -11.37
C ASN A 438 1.89 18.84 -11.15
N ASP A 439 0.93 18.46 -12.02
CA ASP A 439 -0.50 18.75 -11.78
C ASP A 439 -0.95 18.17 -10.44
N TRP A 440 -1.65 18.99 -9.63
CA TRP A 440 -2.06 18.59 -8.29
C TRP A 440 -2.97 17.37 -8.28
N ASP A 441 -3.95 17.28 -9.18
CA ASP A 441 -4.89 16.17 -9.20
C ASP A 441 -4.19 14.86 -9.62
N ILE A 442 -3.22 14.93 -10.55
CA ILE A 442 -2.40 13.78 -10.92
C ILE A 442 -1.57 13.31 -9.71
N ARG A 443 -0.86 14.24 -9.04
CA ARG A 443 -0.04 13.91 -7.86
C ARG A 443 -0.88 13.36 -6.71
N PHE A 444 -2.06 13.97 -6.46
CA PHE A 444 -2.99 13.51 -5.44
C PHE A 444 -3.39 12.06 -5.69
N GLN A 445 -3.84 11.73 -6.90
CA GLN A 445 -4.23 10.36 -7.22
C GLN A 445 -3.05 9.39 -7.14
N MET A 446 -1.84 9.81 -7.53
CA MET A 446 -0.63 8.98 -7.41
C MET A 446 -0.21 8.71 -5.95
N MET A 447 -0.62 9.53 -4.98
CA MET A 447 -0.44 9.24 -3.56
C MET A 447 -1.47 8.26 -2.98
N TRP A 448 -2.65 8.12 -3.62
CA TRP A 448 -3.78 7.37 -3.07
C TRP A 448 -4.15 6.11 -3.84
N SER A 449 -3.60 5.91 -5.04
CA SER A 449 -4.01 4.82 -5.93
C SER A 449 -3.44 3.47 -5.51
N ASP A 450 -4.24 2.41 -5.72
CA ASP A 450 -3.89 1.03 -5.39
C ASP A 450 -3.93 0.11 -6.61
N PRO A 451 -2.98 -0.81 -6.77
CA PRO A 451 -3.00 -1.80 -7.83
C PRO A 451 -4.04 -2.90 -7.54
N SER A 452 -4.71 -3.35 -8.57
CA SER A 452 -5.69 -4.44 -8.57
C SER A 452 -5.14 -5.68 -9.24
N SER A 453 -5.67 -6.85 -8.91
CA SER A 453 -5.33 -8.11 -9.60
C SER A 453 -5.92 -8.21 -11.01
N ALA A 454 -6.86 -7.35 -11.38
CA ALA A 454 -7.46 -7.31 -12.72
C ALA A 454 -6.52 -6.66 -13.74
N ASP A 455 -6.68 -7.00 -15.01
CA ASP A 455 -5.92 -6.38 -16.09
C ASP A 455 -6.29 -4.91 -16.30
N VAL A 456 -7.58 -4.60 -16.25
CA VAL A 456 -8.12 -3.25 -16.44
C VAL A 456 -9.25 -2.99 -15.44
N ILE A 457 -9.23 -1.82 -14.83
CA ILE A 457 -10.29 -1.35 -13.94
C ILE A 457 -11.17 -0.36 -14.71
N PRO A 458 -12.50 -0.57 -14.78
CA PRO A 458 -13.42 0.37 -15.39
C PRO A 458 -13.38 1.75 -14.72
N ALA A 459 -13.54 2.83 -15.49
CA ALA A 459 -13.57 4.19 -14.97
C ALA A 459 -14.60 4.36 -13.83
N ALA A 460 -15.77 3.74 -13.95
CA ALA A 460 -16.80 3.77 -12.92
C ALA A 460 -16.35 3.17 -11.57
N LEU A 461 -15.43 2.20 -11.55
CA LEU A 461 -14.82 1.69 -10.32
C LEU A 461 -13.69 2.59 -9.83
N GLN A 462 -12.90 3.18 -10.74
CA GLN A 462 -11.83 4.09 -10.37
C GLN A 462 -12.33 5.35 -9.66
N GLU A 463 -13.61 5.74 -9.87
CA GLU A 463 -14.19 6.97 -9.35
C GLU A 463 -14.97 6.79 -8.04
N GLN A 464 -15.14 5.56 -7.56
CA GLN A 464 -16.00 5.29 -6.40
C GLN A 464 -15.38 5.63 -5.05
N SER A 465 -14.06 5.67 -4.96
CA SER A 465 -13.35 6.04 -3.73
C SER A 465 -12.05 6.78 -4.03
N SER A 466 -11.47 7.38 -3.00
CA SER A 466 -10.17 8.05 -3.07
C SER A 466 -8.98 7.08 -3.25
N ARG A 467 -9.22 5.77 -3.35
CA ARG A 467 -8.16 4.77 -3.58
C ARG A 467 -7.80 4.56 -5.05
N PHE A 468 -8.54 5.14 -5.98
CA PHE A 468 -8.26 5.17 -7.42
C PHE A 468 -7.63 3.88 -7.96
N PRO A 469 -8.33 2.73 -7.92
CA PRO A 469 -7.72 1.44 -8.27
C PRO A 469 -7.32 1.40 -9.75
N PHE A 470 -6.22 0.71 -10.04
CA PHE A 470 -5.72 0.52 -11.40
C PHE A 470 -5.33 -0.92 -11.67
N GLY A 471 -5.49 -1.36 -12.93
CA GLY A 471 -5.17 -2.71 -13.37
C GLY A 471 -3.77 -2.85 -13.95
N ARG A 472 -3.40 -4.10 -14.23
CA ARG A 472 -2.07 -4.47 -14.75
C ARG A 472 -1.74 -3.79 -16.08
N LEU A 473 -2.69 -3.77 -17.04
CA LEU A 473 -2.46 -3.14 -18.34
C LEU A 473 -2.43 -1.61 -18.26
N GLN A 474 -3.21 -1.02 -17.35
CA GLN A 474 -3.18 0.42 -17.09
C GLN A 474 -1.82 0.85 -16.52
N SER A 475 -1.28 0.07 -15.57
CA SER A 475 0.08 0.28 -15.04
C SER A 475 1.12 0.17 -16.15
N GLN A 476 1.05 -0.86 -17.00
CA GLN A 476 1.98 -1.05 -18.11
C GLN A 476 1.93 0.13 -19.09
N ALA A 477 0.75 0.58 -19.48
CA ALA A 477 0.58 1.71 -20.39
C ALA A 477 1.16 3.02 -19.83
N PHE A 478 0.94 3.27 -18.52
CA PHE A 478 1.53 4.44 -17.86
C PHE A 478 3.05 4.35 -17.81
N LEU A 479 3.61 3.21 -17.38
CA LEU A 479 5.06 3.02 -17.32
C LEU A 479 5.71 3.16 -18.69
N GLN A 480 5.13 2.59 -19.74
CA GLN A 480 5.58 2.77 -21.13
C GLN A 480 5.60 4.25 -21.52
N ARG A 481 4.53 4.99 -21.22
CA ARG A 481 4.40 6.41 -21.54
C ARG A 481 5.52 7.25 -20.93
N VAL A 482 5.88 7.00 -19.67
CA VAL A 482 6.97 7.74 -19.00
C VAL A 482 8.36 7.15 -19.24
N GLY A 483 8.47 6.00 -19.93
CA GLY A 483 9.73 5.34 -20.25
C GLY A 483 10.28 4.46 -19.13
N CYS A 484 9.45 4.08 -18.14
CA CYS A 484 9.79 3.20 -17.03
C CYS A 484 9.28 1.77 -17.25
N HIS A 485 9.86 0.81 -16.55
CA HIS A 485 9.40 -0.59 -16.51
C HIS A 485 9.18 -1.12 -15.09
N THR A 486 9.58 -0.38 -14.07
CA THR A 486 9.45 -0.81 -12.68
C THR A 486 8.85 0.33 -11.85
N LEU A 487 7.83 -0.01 -11.06
CA LEU A 487 7.21 0.85 -10.07
C LEU A 487 7.37 0.24 -8.68
N ILE A 488 7.99 0.98 -7.77
CA ILE A 488 8.16 0.60 -6.37
C ILE A 488 7.35 1.58 -5.52
N ARG A 489 6.42 1.06 -4.72
CA ARG A 489 5.45 1.87 -3.97
C ARG A 489 5.25 1.36 -2.55
N GLY A 490 4.61 2.16 -1.70
CA GLY A 490 4.13 1.86 -0.37
C GLY A 490 2.60 1.77 -0.30
N HIS A 491 1.98 2.51 0.65
CA HIS A 491 0.55 2.82 0.81
C HIS A 491 -0.36 1.65 1.24
N GLU A 492 -0.14 0.44 0.80
CA GLU A 492 -0.93 -0.71 1.22
C GLU A 492 -0.18 -1.56 2.24
N LYS A 493 -0.90 -1.90 3.32
CA LYS A 493 -0.40 -2.90 4.28
C LYS A 493 -0.23 -4.24 3.59
N VAL A 494 0.97 -4.80 3.66
CA VAL A 494 1.32 -6.13 3.18
C VAL A 494 1.88 -6.94 4.35
N ASP A 495 1.24 -8.04 4.74
CA ASP A 495 1.64 -8.82 5.92
C ASP A 495 3.06 -9.40 5.79
N GLU A 496 3.48 -9.77 4.58
CA GLU A 496 4.85 -10.19 4.28
C GLU A 496 5.84 -9.01 4.21
N GLY A 497 5.37 -7.76 4.29
CA GLY A 497 6.14 -6.53 4.14
C GLY A 497 6.62 -6.23 2.71
N PHE A 498 6.48 -7.18 1.79
CA PHE A 498 6.91 -7.08 0.40
C PHE A 498 6.02 -7.94 -0.50
N ARG A 499 5.51 -7.35 -1.57
CA ARG A 499 4.69 -8.07 -2.56
C ARG A 499 5.05 -7.65 -3.97
N ARG A 500 5.30 -8.62 -4.85
CA ARG A 500 5.33 -8.41 -6.30
C ARG A 500 3.90 -8.51 -6.81
N VAL A 501 3.31 -7.36 -7.14
CA VAL A 501 1.91 -7.29 -7.59
C VAL A 501 1.82 -7.67 -9.06
N TYR A 502 2.67 -7.04 -9.89
CA TYR A 502 2.84 -7.41 -11.28
C TYR A 502 4.30 -7.79 -11.50
N ASP A 503 4.55 -8.91 -12.16
CA ASP A 503 5.89 -9.45 -12.41
C ASP A 503 5.87 -10.21 -13.74
N ASP A 504 6.01 -9.46 -14.83
CA ASP A 504 6.05 -9.99 -16.19
C ASP A 504 7.24 -9.43 -16.99
N ALA A 505 7.35 -9.79 -18.27
CA ALA A 505 8.49 -9.40 -19.11
C ALA A 505 8.57 -7.88 -19.35
N ASN A 506 7.47 -7.16 -19.21
CA ASN A 506 7.36 -5.75 -19.58
C ASN A 506 7.30 -4.83 -18.37
N GLN A 507 6.88 -5.34 -17.21
CA GLN A 507 6.77 -4.52 -16.01
C GLN A 507 7.03 -5.30 -14.72
N LEU A 508 7.42 -4.56 -13.70
CA LEU A 508 7.49 -5.00 -12.31
C LEU A 508 6.81 -3.94 -11.44
N LEU A 509 5.80 -4.34 -10.66
CA LEU A 509 5.22 -3.51 -9.62
C LEU A 509 5.41 -4.17 -8.27
N ILE A 510 6.00 -3.43 -7.35
CA ILE A 510 6.30 -3.86 -5.99
C ILE A 510 5.57 -2.97 -4.99
N THR A 511 4.84 -3.57 -4.06
CA THR A 511 4.38 -2.92 -2.83
C THR A 511 5.33 -3.29 -1.69
N LEU A 512 5.83 -2.28 -0.99
CA LEU A 512 6.77 -2.39 0.14
C LEU A 512 6.16 -1.75 1.38
N PHE A 513 6.22 -2.46 2.51
CA PHE A 513 5.74 -1.97 3.80
C PHE A 513 6.80 -2.17 4.87
N SER A 514 7.25 -1.07 5.50
CA SER A 514 8.41 -1.06 6.40
C SER A 514 8.05 -0.85 7.87
N ALA A 515 6.77 -0.58 8.17
CA ALA A 515 6.26 -0.56 9.54
C ALA A 515 5.74 -1.95 9.94
N GLY A 516 5.74 -2.26 11.23
CA GLY A 516 5.14 -3.50 11.68
C GLY A 516 5.95 -4.24 12.73
N GLY A 517 5.53 -5.47 12.97
CA GLY A 517 6.21 -6.40 13.86
C GLY A 517 5.40 -6.79 15.08
N ARG A 518 5.28 -8.12 15.30
CA ARG A 518 4.47 -8.70 16.38
C ARG A 518 4.83 -8.14 17.76
N ASP A 519 6.12 -7.99 18.02
CA ASP A 519 6.63 -7.57 19.32
C ASP A 519 7.21 -6.14 19.27
N ASN A 520 6.86 -5.37 18.22
CA ASN A 520 7.37 -4.01 18.05
C ASN A 520 6.69 -3.06 19.04
N LYS A 521 7.49 -2.48 19.93
CA LYS A 521 7.03 -1.54 20.96
C LYS A 521 6.66 -0.16 20.42
N ASP A 522 7.01 0.15 19.17
CA ASP A 522 6.64 1.41 18.53
C ASP A 522 5.17 1.41 18.06
N ILE A 523 4.52 0.25 18.08
CA ILE A 523 3.18 0.05 17.56
C ILE A 523 2.22 -0.26 18.71
N PRO A 524 1.02 0.32 18.74
CA PRO A 524 -0.02 0.02 19.73
C PRO A 524 -0.32 -1.49 19.80
N PRO A 525 -0.67 -2.02 20.99
CA PRO A 525 -0.91 -3.47 21.19
C PRO A 525 -2.01 -4.06 20.32
N ASP A 526 -3.02 -3.28 19.98
CA ASP A 526 -4.22 -3.63 19.22
C ASP A 526 -4.10 -3.35 17.71
N SER A 527 -2.99 -2.77 17.28
CA SER A 527 -2.78 -2.42 15.87
C SER A 527 -2.69 -3.65 14.96
N SER A 528 -3.41 -3.60 13.84
CA SER A 528 -3.31 -4.61 12.77
C SER A 528 -1.92 -4.69 12.12
N TYR A 529 -1.06 -3.69 12.33
CA TYR A 529 0.32 -3.70 11.82
C TYR A 529 1.24 -4.69 12.55
N ARG A 530 0.81 -5.22 13.70
CA ARG A 530 1.55 -6.28 14.40
C ARG A 530 1.63 -7.59 13.62
N SER A 531 0.72 -7.85 12.68
CA SER A 531 0.80 -9.01 11.79
C SER A 531 1.90 -8.88 10.74
N VAL A 532 2.33 -7.66 10.43
CA VAL A 532 3.28 -7.38 9.35
C VAL A 532 4.70 -7.79 9.73
N THR A 533 5.41 -8.43 8.80
CA THR A 533 6.87 -8.58 8.82
C THR A 533 7.48 -7.39 8.09
N PRO A 534 8.01 -6.36 8.78
CA PRO A 534 8.49 -5.16 8.10
C PRO A 534 9.71 -5.47 7.24
N MET A 535 9.70 -4.95 6.00
CA MET A 535 10.73 -5.20 4.99
C MET A 535 11.29 -3.89 4.44
N ALA A 536 12.51 -3.94 3.96
CA ALA A 536 13.13 -2.92 3.12
C ALA A 536 13.75 -3.55 1.88
N LEU A 537 14.13 -2.74 0.89
CA LEU A 537 14.78 -3.21 -0.33
C LEU A 537 16.17 -2.60 -0.48
N THR A 538 17.08 -3.37 -1.04
CA THR A 538 18.30 -2.86 -1.68
C THR A 538 18.15 -3.01 -3.18
N VAL A 539 18.32 -1.91 -3.92
CA VAL A 539 18.39 -1.89 -5.37
C VAL A 539 19.82 -1.59 -5.78
N LYS A 540 20.51 -2.58 -6.34
CA LYS A 540 21.82 -2.39 -6.95
C LYS A 540 21.62 -2.11 -8.43
N TYR A 541 22.18 -1.02 -8.90
CA TYR A 541 22.07 -0.60 -10.30
C TYR A 541 23.45 -0.41 -10.93
N LYS A 542 23.59 -0.88 -12.16
CA LYS A 542 24.74 -0.63 -13.02
C LYS A 542 24.32 -0.72 -14.50
N ASP A 543 24.67 0.28 -15.29
CA ASP A 543 24.58 0.28 -16.78
C ASP A 543 23.23 -0.21 -17.35
N GLY A 544 22.11 0.20 -16.74
CA GLY A 544 20.75 -0.15 -17.18
C GLY A 544 20.16 -1.40 -16.53
N GLU A 545 20.93 -2.16 -15.76
CA GLU A 545 20.46 -3.34 -15.04
C GLU A 545 20.22 -3.05 -13.56
N SER A 546 19.14 -3.57 -13.00
CA SER A 546 18.77 -3.40 -11.60
C SER A 546 18.53 -4.74 -10.92
N GLN A 547 19.22 -4.98 -9.80
CA GLN A 547 19.00 -6.12 -8.92
C GLN A 547 18.29 -5.64 -7.65
N ILE A 548 17.03 -6.03 -7.46
CA ILE A 548 16.21 -5.68 -6.30
C ILE A 548 16.25 -6.84 -5.31
N THR A 549 16.65 -6.56 -4.08
CA THR A 549 16.78 -7.59 -3.03
C THR A 549 15.99 -7.16 -1.80
N PRO A 550 14.90 -7.86 -1.44
CA PRO A 550 14.17 -7.62 -0.20
C PRO A 550 14.94 -8.16 1.01
N TRP A 551 14.72 -7.55 2.19
CA TRP A 551 15.29 -8.02 3.44
C TRP A 551 14.46 -7.57 4.64
N LYS A 552 14.46 -8.39 5.71
CA LYS A 552 13.70 -8.16 6.93
C LYS A 552 14.36 -7.09 7.79
N ILE A 553 13.55 -6.20 8.34
CA ILE A 553 13.97 -5.18 9.27
C ILE A 553 14.06 -5.77 10.68
N ASP A 554 15.26 -5.77 11.28
CA ASP A 554 15.51 -6.25 12.66
C ASP A 554 15.23 -5.14 13.69
N TYR A 555 13.97 -4.75 13.79
CA TYR A 555 13.51 -3.70 14.70
C TYR A 555 13.69 -4.06 16.18
N LEU A 556 13.65 -5.37 16.53
CA LEU A 556 13.72 -5.81 17.93
C LEU A 556 14.98 -5.35 18.63
N ARG A 557 16.11 -5.31 17.94
CA ARG A 557 17.38 -4.79 18.45
C ARG A 557 17.26 -3.35 18.95
N TYR A 558 16.36 -2.56 18.35
CA TYR A 558 16.17 -1.14 18.65
C TYR A 558 14.91 -0.85 19.47
N ASN A 559 14.26 -1.89 20.02
CA ASN A 559 13.18 -1.78 21.00
C ASN A 559 13.67 -1.84 22.45
N SER A 560 14.91 -1.47 22.71
CA SER A 560 15.50 -1.45 24.05
C SER A 560 16.22 -0.12 24.33
N PRO A 561 16.31 0.33 25.60
CA PRO A 561 17.04 1.55 25.97
C PRO A 561 18.51 1.53 25.58
N ASP A 562 19.16 0.36 25.52
CA ASP A 562 20.57 0.24 25.16
C ASP A 562 20.87 0.77 23.76
N ASN A 563 19.95 0.50 22.82
CA ASN A 563 20.10 0.86 21.42
C ASN A 563 19.12 1.94 20.93
N ASN A 564 18.23 2.43 21.79
CA ASN A 564 17.25 3.47 21.45
C ASN A 564 16.85 4.23 22.72
N LYS A 565 17.40 5.42 22.88
CA LYS A 565 17.21 6.24 24.08
C LYS A 565 15.78 6.78 24.24
N PHE A 566 14.94 6.71 23.24
CA PHE A 566 13.51 6.97 23.39
C PHE A 566 12.86 6.08 24.45
N PHE A 567 13.35 4.85 24.63
CA PHE A 567 12.83 3.94 25.64
C PHE A 567 13.34 4.20 27.07
N GLU A 568 14.42 4.97 27.24
CA GLU A 568 14.86 5.44 28.59
C GLU A 568 13.89 6.47 29.19
N SER A 569 13.35 7.33 28.34
CA SER A 569 12.48 8.45 28.74
C SER A 569 11.01 8.06 28.90
N ARG A 570 10.65 6.80 28.63
CA ARG A 570 9.29 6.30 28.74
C ARG A 570 8.98 5.86 30.16
N PRO A 571 8.05 6.49 30.87
CA PRO A 571 7.25 5.78 31.84
C PRO A 571 6.54 4.63 31.08
N GLU A 572 6.41 3.47 31.71
CA GLU A 572 5.65 2.34 31.15
C GLU A 572 4.38 2.88 30.51
N ILE A 573 4.13 2.50 29.27
CA ILE A 573 3.05 3.07 28.46
C ILE A 573 1.73 2.68 29.13
N GLU A 574 1.28 3.52 30.05
CA GLU A 574 -0.12 3.53 30.43
C GLU A 574 -0.90 4.06 29.22
N HIS A 575 -1.85 3.28 28.78
CA HIS A 575 -2.77 3.53 27.69
C HIS A 575 -3.05 5.01 27.49
N LEU A 576 -2.62 5.58 26.37
CA LEU A 576 -3.20 6.80 25.88
C LEU A 576 -4.64 6.47 25.49
N PRO A 577 -5.65 7.11 26.07
CA PRO A 577 -7.04 6.86 25.70
C PRO A 577 -7.20 7.21 24.22
N GLY A 578 -7.88 6.30 23.47
CA GLY A 578 -8.17 6.39 22.05
C GLY A 578 -8.96 7.63 21.64
#